data_dd86d02e0d57b8a06b7008c25ae7b3f7
#
_entry.id   dd86d02e0d57b8a06b7008c25ae7b3f7
#
_cell.length_a   1.000
_cell.length_b   1.000
_cell.length_c   1.000
_cell.angle_alpha   90.00
_cell.angle_beta   90.00
_cell.angle_gamma   90.00
#
_symmetry.space_group_name_H-M   'P 1'
#
loop_
_entity.id
_entity.type
_entity.pdbx_description
1 polymer ?
#
loop_
_entity_poly.entity_id
_entity_poly.type
_entity_poly.pdbx_seq_one_letter_code
_entity_poly.pdbx_strand_id
1 'polypeptide(L)'
;MRSFTLLILLFTISQSLVSQNPGNIDYAALPDGLYKTKKDLLAGKPSSTEKVKFRFYNPGPDSLNIPPDRCYFNYESTGKKVRKMLAVKFWGELYFQTGSMVLPKNRNKKDDAQTALSLPALYEFNRVNAFSDKYAYFEAALKSMWEQGLMDNLSVSTGTPYDDIGLGFNKSVVWDYENQEFNIFRNCKDYNRFMEANNPVAVQDCTGKNYDRNIARKAVLDIK
;
A
#
# COMPACT_ATOMS: atom_id res chain seq x y z
N MET A 1 42.27 10.12 -58.23
CA MET A 1 41.40 9.13 -57.59
C MET A 1 41.67 9.19 -56.09
N ARG A 2 40.75 9.78 -55.30
CA ARG A 2 40.88 9.92 -53.84
C ARG A 2 39.82 9.02 -53.22
N SER A 3 40.31 7.96 -52.53
CA SER A 3 39.45 7.04 -51.77
C SER A 3 39.00 7.74 -50.48
N PHE A 4 37.66 7.87 -50.33
CA PHE A 4 37.03 8.29 -49.06
C PHE A 4 36.77 7.04 -48.23
N THR A 5 37.49 6.88 -47.13
CA THR A 5 37.25 5.82 -46.16
C THR A 5 36.22 6.35 -45.16
N LEU A 6 35.00 5.81 -45.26
CA LEU A 6 33.89 6.15 -44.33
C LEU A 6 34.07 5.36 -43.02
N LEU A 7 34.50 6.06 -41.96
CA LEU A 7 34.61 5.49 -40.63
C LEU A 7 33.23 5.50 -39.96
N ILE A 8 32.54 4.38 -39.97
CA ILE A 8 31.29 4.20 -39.24
C ILE A 8 31.64 3.95 -37.77
N LEU A 9 31.49 4.96 -36.93
CA LEU A 9 31.59 4.83 -35.47
C LEU A 9 30.27 4.20 -34.98
N LEU A 10 30.25 2.91 -34.74
CA LEU A 10 29.21 2.20 -34.02
C LEU A 10 29.25 2.60 -32.55
N PHE A 11 28.43 3.57 -32.17
CA PHE A 11 28.11 3.82 -30.77
C PHE A 11 27.22 2.68 -30.28
N THR A 12 27.84 1.64 -29.72
CA THR A 12 27.12 0.66 -28.90
C THR A 12 26.74 1.32 -27.59
N ILE A 13 25.53 1.85 -27.51
CA ILE A 13 24.90 2.22 -26.24
C ILE A 13 24.66 0.91 -25.50
N SER A 14 25.59 0.51 -24.67
CA SER A 14 25.39 -0.52 -23.66
C SER A 14 24.37 0.01 -22.66
N GLN A 15 23.09 -0.24 -22.91
CA GLN A 15 22.06 -0.12 -21.88
C GLN A 15 22.40 -1.19 -20.83
N SER A 16 23.01 -0.76 -19.74
CA SER A 16 23.14 -1.56 -18.53
C SER A 16 21.72 -1.90 -18.07
N LEU A 17 21.24 -3.07 -18.46
CA LEU A 17 20.10 -3.70 -17.82
C LEU A 17 20.55 -3.99 -16.38
N VAL A 18 20.36 -3.03 -15.50
CA VAL A 18 20.42 -3.28 -14.07
C VAL A 18 19.32 -4.29 -13.80
N SER A 19 19.67 -5.56 -13.74
CA SER A 19 18.81 -6.61 -13.21
C SER A 19 18.63 -6.28 -11.74
N GLN A 20 17.59 -5.54 -11.42
CA GLN A 20 17.18 -5.32 -10.03
C GLN A 20 16.77 -6.69 -9.49
N ASN A 21 17.51 -7.17 -8.50
CA ASN A 21 17.07 -8.29 -7.69
C ASN A 21 15.67 -7.93 -7.18
N PRO A 22 14.65 -8.78 -7.39
CA PRO A 22 13.27 -8.47 -7.01
C PRO A 22 13.08 -8.19 -5.50
N GLY A 23 14.08 -8.44 -4.68
CA GLY A 23 14.08 -8.21 -3.24
C GLY A 23 14.65 -6.87 -2.77
N ASN A 24 15.12 -5.99 -3.66
CA ASN A 24 15.73 -4.72 -3.22
C ASN A 24 15.24 -3.55 -4.09
N ILE A 25 13.95 -3.25 -3.97
CA ILE A 25 13.37 -2.08 -4.65
C ILE A 25 13.59 -0.87 -3.76
N ASP A 26 14.34 0.10 -4.25
CA ASP A 26 14.37 1.41 -3.63
C ASP A 26 13.04 2.15 -3.87
N TYR A 27 12.13 2.02 -2.92
CA TYR A 27 10.82 2.67 -2.99
C TYR A 27 10.90 4.18 -2.92
N ALA A 28 11.97 4.74 -2.38
CA ALA A 28 12.20 6.17 -2.37
C ALA A 28 12.51 6.68 -3.79
N ALA A 29 13.25 5.89 -4.57
CA ALA A 29 13.63 6.21 -5.93
C ALA A 29 12.54 5.90 -6.98
N LEU A 30 11.41 5.30 -6.60
CA LEU A 30 10.30 5.07 -7.53
C LEU A 30 9.84 6.40 -8.13
N PRO A 31 9.66 6.48 -9.47
CA PRO A 31 9.07 7.65 -10.12
C PRO A 31 7.65 7.90 -9.66
N ASP A 32 7.26 9.18 -9.52
CA ASP A 32 5.87 9.54 -9.30
C ASP A 32 4.99 9.05 -10.46
N GLY A 33 3.82 8.53 -10.12
CA GLY A 33 2.88 8.01 -11.10
C GLY A 33 1.96 6.92 -10.57
N LEU A 34 1.20 6.33 -11.48
CA LEU A 34 0.16 5.35 -11.22
C LEU A 34 0.66 3.96 -11.60
N TYR A 35 0.68 3.04 -10.65
CA TYR A 35 1.12 1.66 -10.83
C TYR A 35 -0.10 0.75 -10.81
N LYS A 36 -0.47 0.24 -11.99
CA LYS A 36 -1.68 -0.59 -12.13
C LYS A 36 -1.45 -2.03 -11.68
N THR A 37 -0.25 -2.53 -11.87
CA THR A 37 0.08 -3.93 -11.59
C THR A 37 1.31 -4.07 -10.70
N LYS A 38 1.47 -5.25 -10.10
CA LYS A 38 2.68 -5.63 -9.37
C LYS A 38 3.93 -5.50 -10.25
N LYS A 39 3.81 -5.95 -11.50
CA LYS A 39 4.91 -5.88 -12.47
C LYS A 39 5.39 -4.45 -12.69
N ASP A 40 4.46 -3.50 -12.84
CA ASP A 40 4.81 -2.11 -13.06
C ASP A 40 5.53 -1.52 -11.82
N LEU A 41 5.01 -1.82 -10.62
CA LEU A 41 5.61 -1.37 -9.35
C LEU A 41 7.02 -1.92 -9.17
N LEU A 42 7.21 -3.23 -9.35
CA LEU A 42 8.50 -3.90 -9.19
C LEU A 42 9.51 -3.48 -10.23
N ALA A 43 9.05 -3.14 -11.44
CA ALA A 43 9.91 -2.59 -12.49
C ALA A 43 10.25 -1.11 -12.28
N GLY A 44 9.70 -0.44 -11.27
CA GLY A 44 9.83 1.00 -11.09
C GLY A 44 9.28 1.81 -12.28
N LYS A 45 8.33 1.23 -13.03
CA LYS A 45 7.83 1.82 -14.27
C LYS A 45 6.32 2.07 -14.15
N PRO A 46 5.88 3.30 -13.90
CA PRO A 46 4.47 3.60 -13.76
C PRO A 46 3.71 3.29 -15.05
N SER A 47 2.51 2.73 -14.90
CA SER A 47 1.57 2.45 -16.01
C SER A 47 1.02 3.74 -16.61
N SER A 48 1.05 4.83 -15.85
CA SER A 48 0.65 6.17 -16.27
C SER A 48 1.35 7.22 -15.42
N THR A 49 1.76 8.30 -16.07
CA THR A 49 2.31 9.52 -15.46
C THR A 49 1.29 10.66 -15.46
N GLU A 50 0.02 10.36 -15.72
CA GLU A 50 -1.05 11.36 -15.68
C GLU A 50 -1.11 12.01 -14.30
N LYS A 51 -1.18 13.34 -14.28
CA LYS A 51 -1.20 14.11 -13.04
C LYS A 51 -2.44 13.82 -12.22
N VAL A 52 -2.23 13.63 -10.95
CA VAL A 52 -3.28 13.38 -9.98
C VAL A 52 -3.16 14.35 -8.81
N LYS A 53 -4.27 14.58 -8.13
CA LYS A 53 -4.34 15.30 -6.86
C LYS A 53 -5.06 14.43 -5.84
N PHE A 54 -4.61 14.50 -4.61
CA PHE A 54 -5.34 13.82 -3.54
C PHE A 54 -6.56 14.63 -3.10
N ARG A 55 -7.54 13.92 -2.59
CA ARG A 55 -8.73 14.49 -1.96
C ARG A 55 -8.93 13.81 -0.62
N PHE A 56 -9.00 14.61 0.42
CA PHE A 56 -9.31 14.12 1.76
C PHE A 56 -10.75 13.62 1.85
N TYR A 57 -10.97 12.73 2.80
CA TYR A 57 -12.32 12.27 3.16
C TYR A 57 -13.08 13.42 3.83
N ASN A 58 -12.46 14.08 4.82
CA ASN A 58 -12.92 15.30 5.48
C ASN A 58 -11.74 16.26 5.59
N PRO A 59 -11.63 17.28 4.72
CA PRO A 59 -10.56 18.24 4.81
C PRO A 59 -10.76 19.14 6.04
N GLY A 60 -9.90 18.97 7.05
CA GLY A 60 -9.74 19.96 8.09
C GLY A 60 -9.07 21.23 7.56
N PRO A 61 -9.16 22.36 8.25
CA PRO A 61 -8.60 23.64 7.80
C PRO A 61 -7.09 23.60 7.51
N ASP A 62 -6.33 22.70 8.15
CA ASP A 62 -4.88 22.59 8.03
C ASP A 62 -4.39 21.47 7.09
N SER A 63 -5.30 20.83 6.35
CA SER A 63 -5.01 19.61 5.59
C SER A 63 -4.27 19.80 4.26
N LEU A 64 -3.90 21.02 3.89
CA LEU A 64 -3.49 21.33 2.52
C LEU A 64 -2.03 21.00 2.15
N ASN A 65 -1.16 20.71 3.14
CA ASN A 65 0.29 20.61 2.91
C ASN A 65 0.95 19.35 3.48
N ILE A 66 0.21 18.43 4.06
CA ILE A 66 0.77 17.20 4.63
C ILE A 66 0.21 16.00 3.88
N PRO A 67 1.07 15.09 3.37
CA PRO A 67 0.60 13.85 2.75
C PRO A 67 -0.29 13.06 3.73
N PRO A 68 -1.57 12.84 3.40
CA PRO A 68 -2.49 12.18 4.32
C PRO A 68 -2.18 10.69 4.43
N ASP A 69 -2.45 10.08 5.59
CA ASP A 69 -2.32 8.63 5.75
C ASP A 69 -3.37 7.87 4.92
N ARG A 70 -4.52 8.50 4.68
CA ARG A 70 -5.59 7.96 3.83
C ARG A 70 -6.19 9.06 2.96
N CYS A 71 -6.39 8.76 1.68
CA CYS A 71 -6.95 9.71 0.73
C CYS A 71 -7.59 9.02 -0.48
N TYR A 72 -8.22 9.83 -1.32
CA TYR A 72 -8.54 9.49 -2.70
C TYR A 72 -7.62 10.26 -3.63
N PHE A 73 -7.31 9.66 -4.78
CA PHE A 73 -6.70 10.39 -5.89
C PHE A 73 -7.73 10.64 -6.99
N ASN A 74 -7.68 11.83 -7.54
CA ASN A 74 -8.46 12.20 -8.73
C ASN A 74 -7.48 12.65 -9.82
N TYR A 75 -7.78 12.29 -11.07
CA TYR A 75 -7.06 12.84 -12.23
C TYR A 75 -7.28 14.34 -12.31
N GLU A 76 -6.21 15.13 -12.50
CA GLU A 76 -6.32 16.58 -12.63
C GLU A 76 -7.07 16.98 -13.89
N SER A 77 -6.85 16.23 -14.99
CA SER A 77 -7.43 16.49 -16.30
C SER A 77 -8.96 16.35 -16.34
N THR A 78 -9.50 15.37 -15.60
CA THR A 78 -10.92 15.01 -15.69
C THR A 78 -11.70 15.17 -14.39
N GLY A 79 -11.01 15.35 -13.27
CA GLY A 79 -11.60 15.33 -11.93
C GLY A 79 -12.13 13.96 -11.49
N LYS A 80 -12.02 12.93 -12.34
CA LYS A 80 -12.52 11.58 -12.03
C LYS A 80 -11.62 10.88 -11.02
N LYS A 81 -12.22 10.07 -10.15
CA LYS A 81 -11.49 9.23 -9.19
C LYS A 81 -10.58 8.24 -9.89
N VAL A 82 -9.35 8.13 -9.37
CA VAL A 82 -8.43 7.04 -9.73
C VAL A 82 -8.98 5.72 -9.19
N ARG A 83 -9.05 4.72 -10.05
CA ARG A 83 -9.64 3.41 -9.73
C ARG A 83 -8.78 2.30 -10.32
N LYS A 84 -8.86 1.10 -9.71
CA LYS A 84 -8.21 -0.13 -10.21
C LYS A 84 -6.69 0.01 -10.39
N MET A 85 -6.05 0.72 -9.46
CA MET A 85 -4.59 0.79 -9.36
C MET A 85 -4.11 -0.11 -8.22
N LEU A 86 -2.90 -0.61 -8.33
CA LEU A 86 -2.23 -1.25 -7.20
C LEU A 86 -1.72 -0.18 -6.24
N ALA A 87 -0.99 0.79 -6.79
CA ALA A 87 -0.35 1.84 -6.02
C ALA A 87 -0.31 3.18 -6.77
N VAL A 88 -0.06 4.23 -6.02
CA VAL A 88 0.27 5.58 -6.50
C VAL A 88 1.51 6.05 -5.78
N LYS A 89 2.51 6.51 -6.53
CA LYS A 89 3.63 7.28 -5.98
C LYS A 89 3.33 8.74 -6.24
N PHE A 90 3.32 9.55 -5.18
CA PHE A 90 2.92 10.95 -5.26
C PHE A 90 3.69 11.78 -4.22
N TRP A 91 4.41 12.80 -4.66
CA TRP A 91 5.28 13.62 -3.83
C TRP A 91 6.28 12.82 -2.98
N GLY A 92 6.87 11.80 -3.59
CA GLY A 92 7.80 10.93 -2.89
C GLY A 92 7.17 9.90 -1.95
N GLU A 93 5.86 9.93 -1.72
CA GLU A 93 5.13 9.01 -0.86
C GLU A 93 4.49 7.88 -1.68
N LEU A 94 4.53 6.66 -1.17
CA LEU A 94 3.88 5.50 -1.78
C LEU A 94 2.55 5.22 -1.10
N TYR A 95 1.52 4.98 -1.90
CA TYR A 95 0.17 4.67 -1.45
C TYR A 95 -0.33 3.40 -2.11
N PHE A 96 -0.91 2.48 -1.34
CA PHE A 96 -1.59 1.30 -1.87
C PHE A 96 -3.11 1.47 -1.85
N GLN A 97 -3.78 1.06 -2.93
CA GLN A 97 -5.23 1.11 -3.01
C GLN A 97 -5.85 -0.03 -2.20
N THR A 98 -6.79 0.30 -1.31
CA THR A 98 -7.46 -0.66 -0.43
C THR A 98 -8.09 -1.82 -1.21
N GLY A 99 -8.78 -1.52 -2.32
CA GLY A 99 -9.38 -2.55 -3.16
C GLY A 99 -8.38 -3.52 -3.78
N SER A 100 -7.13 -3.11 -4.01
CA SER A 100 -6.10 -4.00 -4.55
C SER A 100 -5.58 -5.01 -3.52
N MET A 101 -5.58 -4.63 -2.24
CA MET A 101 -5.08 -5.48 -1.15
C MET A 101 -5.98 -6.68 -0.89
N VAL A 102 -7.30 -6.51 -1.04
CA VAL A 102 -8.28 -7.55 -0.75
C VAL A 102 -8.55 -8.49 -1.91
N LEU A 103 -7.99 -8.21 -3.08
CA LEU A 103 -8.12 -9.12 -4.22
C LEU A 103 -7.34 -10.42 -3.94
N PRO A 104 -7.95 -11.61 -4.13
CA PRO A 104 -7.30 -12.90 -3.82
C PRO A 104 -5.92 -13.08 -4.47
N LYS A 105 -5.73 -12.56 -5.68
CA LYS A 105 -4.46 -12.61 -6.40
C LYS A 105 -3.33 -11.77 -5.78
N ASN A 106 -3.66 -10.85 -4.88
CA ASN A 106 -2.72 -9.94 -4.24
C ASN A 106 -2.52 -10.24 -2.76
N ARG A 107 -3.30 -11.14 -2.18
CA ARG A 107 -3.19 -11.56 -0.77
C ARG A 107 -2.33 -12.80 -0.64
N ASN A 108 -1.78 -12.98 0.57
CA ASN A 108 -1.18 -14.25 0.94
C ASN A 108 -2.18 -15.39 0.75
N LYS A 109 -1.76 -16.45 0.08
CA LYS A 109 -2.60 -17.63 -0.23
C LYS A 109 -3.11 -18.37 1.01
N LYS A 110 -2.41 -18.22 2.13
CA LYS A 110 -2.83 -18.78 3.44
C LYS A 110 -3.88 -17.93 4.14
N ASP A 111 -4.20 -16.76 3.59
CA ASP A 111 -5.22 -15.86 4.11
C ASP A 111 -6.59 -16.23 3.52
N ASP A 112 -7.34 -17.04 4.26
CA ASP A 112 -8.65 -17.55 3.89
C ASP A 112 -9.82 -16.63 4.33
N ALA A 113 -9.52 -15.60 5.13
CA ALA A 113 -10.58 -14.75 5.66
C ALA A 113 -11.11 -13.78 4.60
N GLN A 114 -12.43 -13.72 4.52
CA GLN A 114 -13.12 -12.77 3.67
C GLN A 114 -13.16 -11.39 4.33
N THR A 115 -12.62 -10.39 3.65
CA THR A 115 -12.77 -8.99 4.05
C THR A 115 -13.79 -8.36 3.12
N ALA A 116 -14.97 -8.06 3.65
CA ALA A 116 -15.95 -7.25 2.94
C ALA A 116 -15.55 -5.78 3.06
N LEU A 117 -15.60 -5.07 1.95
CA LEU A 117 -15.36 -3.63 1.92
C LEU A 117 -16.55 -2.93 1.32
N SER A 118 -16.91 -1.78 1.90
CA SER A 118 -17.85 -0.87 1.26
C SER A 118 -17.26 -0.35 -0.06
N LEU A 119 -18.10 -0.08 -1.06
CA LEU A 119 -17.67 0.43 -2.36
C LEU A 119 -16.78 1.69 -2.26
N PRO A 120 -17.07 2.67 -1.40
CA PRO A 120 -16.19 3.82 -1.21
C PRO A 120 -14.79 3.43 -0.76
N ALA A 121 -14.67 2.54 0.24
CA ALA A 121 -13.38 2.11 0.79
C ALA A 121 -12.50 1.40 -0.24
N LEU A 122 -13.07 0.76 -1.25
CA LEU A 122 -12.30 0.10 -2.32
C LEU A 122 -11.38 1.05 -3.09
N TYR A 123 -11.72 2.33 -3.15
CA TYR A 123 -10.98 3.34 -3.93
C TYR A 123 -10.09 4.22 -3.06
N GLU A 124 -10.07 4.00 -1.76
CA GLU A 124 -9.13 4.64 -0.86
C GLU A 124 -7.69 4.18 -1.14
N PHE A 125 -6.77 5.09 -0.86
CA PHE A 125 -5.34 4.84 -0.89
C PHE A 125 -4.76 5.07 0.51
N ASN A 126 -3.89 4.19 0.94
CA ASN A 126 -3.26 4.21 2.25
C ASN A 126 -1.78 4.40 2.09
N ARG A 127 -1.23 5.41 2.77
CA ARG A 127 0.19 5.75 2.72
C ARG A 127 1.02 4.68 3.42
N VAL A 128 2.12 4.32 2.80
CA VAL A 128 3.12 3.48 3.44
C VAL A 128 3.84 4.29 4.51
N ASN A 129 3.80 3.81 5.74
CA ASN A 129 4.35 4.53 6.89
C ASN A 129 5.80 4.14 7.18
N ALA A 130 6.22 2.97 6.72
CA ALA A 130 7.57 2.48 6.99
C ALA A 130 8.01 1.43 5.96
N PHE A 131 9.31 1.37 5.70
CA PHE A 131 9.95 0.47 4.76
C PHE A 131 11.10 -0.27 5.44
N SER A 132 11.28 -1.54 5.09
CA SER A 132 12.51 -2.31 5.28
C SER A 132 12.96 -2.88 3.95
N ASP A 133 14.05 -3.64 3.93
CA ASP A 133 14.54 -4.28 2.71
C ASP A 133 13.56 -5.30 2.11
N LYS A 134 12.68 -5.87 2.93
CA LYS A 134 11.74 -6.93 2.52
C LYS A 134 10.29 -6.52 2.54
N TYR A 135 9.93 -5.50 3.33
CA TYR A 135 8.53 -5.19 3.62
C TYR A 135 8.23 -3.70 3.60
N ALA A 136 7.04 -3.36 3.11
CA ALA A 136 6.41 -2.07 3.38
C ALA A 136 5.29 -2.26 4.40
N TYR A 137 5.28 -1.45 5.44
CA TYR A 137 4.25 -1.47 6.48
C TYR A 137 3.37 -0.22 6.40
N PHE A 138 2.07 -0.42 6.53
CA PHE A 138 1.09 0.65 6.61
C PHE A 138 -0.18 0.19 7.34
N GLU A 139 -1.09 1.12 7.59
CA GLU A 139 -2.39 0.84 8.18
C GLU A 139 -3.50 1.14 7.19
N ALA A 140 -4.53 0.29 7.17
CA ALA A 140 -5.68 0.45 6.30
C ALA A 140 -6.99 0.21 7.06
N ALA A 141 -8.03 0.96 6.72
CA ALA A 141 -9.37 0.76 7.27
C ALA A 141 -10.04 -0.44 6.59
N LEU A 142 -9.70 -1.63 7.06
CA LEU A 142 -10.25 -2.90 6.58
C LEU A 142 -11.26 -3.41 7.61
N LYS A 143 -12.55 -3.22 7.32
CA LYS A 143 -13.65 -3.64 8.18
C LYS A 143 -14.15 -5.02 7.73
N SER A 144 -14.47 -5.89 8.67
CA SER A 144 -15.28 -7.06 8.40
C SER A 144 -16.75 -6.65 8.18
N MET A 145 -17.56 -7.53 7.61
CA MET A 145 -19.01 -7.28 7.48
C MET A 145 -19.68 -7.02 8.84
N TRP A 146 -19.25 -7.73 9.87
CA TRP A 146 -19.77 -7.55 11.22
C TRP A 146 -19.37 -6.18 11.81
N GLU A 147 -18.11 -5.78 11.68
CA GLU A 147 -17.63 -4.46 12.09
C GLU A 147 -18.36 -3.35 11.32
N GLN A 148 -18.65 -3.56 10.04
CA GLN A 148 -19.44 -2.63 9.24
C GLN A 148 -20.87 -2.49 9.78
N GLY A 149 -21.53 -3.61 10.05
CA GLY A 149 -22.91 -3.60 10.61
C GLY A 149 -22.98 -2.95 12.00
N LEU A 150 -21.95 -3.16 12.85
CA LEU A 150 -21.86 -2.51 14.14
C LEU A 150 -21.72 -0.98 13.99
N MET A 151 -20.90 -0.52 13.05
CA MET A 151 -20.73 0.90 12.76
C MET A 151 -22.01 1.55 12.25
N ASP A 152 -22.70 0.87 11.34
CA ASP A 152 -23.99 1.35 10.80
C ASP A 152 -24.99 1.56 11.95
N ASN A 153 -25.10 0.60 12.85
CA ASN A 153 -25.99 0.69 14.01
C ASN A 153 -25.57 1.81 14.98
N LEU A 154 -24.29 1.94 15.28
CA LEU A 154 -23.79 2.99 16.18
C LEU A 154 -23.98 4.38 15.57
N SER A 155 -23.69 4.56 14.30
CA SER A 155 -23.90 5.84 13.61
C SER A 155 -25.36 6.26 13.62
N VAL A 156 -26.29 5.32 13.38
CA VAL A 156 -27.71 5.59 13.44
C VAL A 156 -28.18 5.90 14.86
N SER A 157 -27.72 5.16 15.86
CA SER A 157 -28.18 5.32 17.25
C SER A 157 -27.62 6.55 17.95
N THR A 158 -26.40 6.96 17.62
CA THR A 158 -25.72 8.10 18.26
C THR A 158 -25.77 9.39 17.45
N GLY A 159 -26.14 9.31 16.17
CA GLY A 159 -26.02 10.44 15.24
C GLY A 159 -24.58 10.86 14.97
N THR A 160 -23.59 10.07 15.41
CA THR A 160 -22.16 10.38 15.26
C THR A 160 -21.68 9.97 13.87
N PRO A 161 -21.00 10.85 13.11
CA PRO A 161 -20.42 10.48 11.83
C PRO A 161 -19.47 9.29 11.96
N TYR A 162 -19.41 8.46 10.92
CA TYR A 162 -18.59 7.24 10.88
C TYR A 162 -17.15 7.44 11.31
N ASP A 163 -16.54 8.56 10.92
CA ASP A 163 -15.13 8.84 11.17
C ASP A 163 -14.86 9.24 12.62
N ASP A 164 -15.88 9.71 13.35
CA ASP A 164 -15.76 10.16 14.75
C ASP A 164 -16.06 9.04 15.77
N ILE A 165 -16.55 7.88 15.33
CA ILE A 165 -16.86 6.75 16.23
C ILE A 165 -15.58 6.10 16.82
N GLY A 166 -14.40 6.54 16.49
CA GLY A 166 -13.13 6.25 17.20
C GLY A 166 -12.76 4.76 17.40
N LEU A 167 -13.58 3.85 16.89
CA LEU A 167 -13.33 2.42 16.98
C LEU A 167 -12.20 2.06 16.01
N GLY A 168 -11.02 1.76 16.52
CA GLY A 168 -9.78 1.52 15.79
C GLY A 168 -9.85 0.36 14.78
N PHE A 169 -10.59 0.56 13.68
CA PHE A 169 -10.74 -0.44 12.60
C PHE A 169 -9.55 -0.51 11.65
N ASN A 170 -8.51 0.28 11.90
CA ASN A 170 -7.29 0.17 11.14
C ASN A 170 -6.63 -1.18 11.42
N LYS A 171 -6.36 -1.91 10.37
CA LYS A 171 -5.59 -3.15 10.39
C LYS A 171 -4.20 -2.85 9.86
N SER A 172 -3.19 -3.47 10.47
CA SER A 172 -1.84 -3.42 9.90
C SER A 172 -1.79 -4.26 8.63
N VAL A 173 -1.12 -3.73 7.64
CA VAL A 173 -0.90 -4.39 6.35
C VAL A 173 0.59 -4.36 6.04
N VAL A 174 1.10 -5.50 5.62
CA VAL A 174 2.47 -5.66 5.18
C VAL A 174 2.47 -6.08 3.72
N TRP A 175 3.11 -5.27 2.89
CA TRP A 175 3.43 -5.67 1.53
C TRP A 175 4.78 -6.39 1.54
N ASP A 176 4.78 -7.64 1.12
CA ASP A 176 5.95 -8.48 0.95
C ASP A 176 6.49 -8.31 -0.47
N TYR A 177 7.72 -7.85 -0.60
CA TYR A 177 8.33 -7.56 -1.90
C TYR A 177 8.69 -8.82 -2.66
N GLU A 178 9.17 -9.83 -1.95
CA GLU A 178 9.64 -11.08 -2.53
C GLU A 178 8.45 -11.92 -3.03
N ASN A 179 7.45 -12.12 -2.15
CA ASN A 179 6.26 -12.90 -2.49
C ASN A 179 5.22 -12.07 -3.27
N GLN A 180 5.39 -10.75 -3.34
CA GLN A 180 4.49 -9.83 -4.02
C GLN A 180 3.05 -9.95 -3.54
N GLU A 181 2.86 -10.02 -2.23
CA GLU A 181 1.55 -10.21 -1.63
C GLU A 181 1.34 -9.34 -0.40
N PHE A 182 0.07 -9.09 -0.08
CA PHE A 182 -0.31 -8.40 1.14
C PHE A 182 -0.60 -9.42 2.26
N ASN A 183 0.02 -9.19 3.40
CA ASN A 183 -0.27 -9.85 4.66
C ASN A 183 -1.08 -8.89 5.53
N ILE A 184 -2.30 -9.27 5.89
CA ILE A 184 -3.24 -8.42 6.63
C ILE A 184 -3.36 -8.94 8.06
N PHE A 185 -3.00 -8.13 9.05
CA PHE A 185 -3.14 -8.47 10.46
C PHE A 185 -4.48 -7.94 10.99
N ARG A 186 -5.51 -8.76 10.91
CA ARG A 186 -6.86 -8.42 11.40
C ARG A 186 -6.98 -8.58 12.90
N ASN A 187 -6.17 -9.46 13.46
CA ASN A 187 -6.15 -9.83 14.87
C ASN A 187 -4.77 -10.38 15.27
N CYS A 188 -4.63 -10.71 16.56
CA CYS A 188 -3.40 -11.26 17.10
C CYS A 188 -2.95 -12.56 16.43
N LYS A 189 -3.88 -13.43 16.05
CA LYS A 189 -3.55 -14.70 15.38
C LYS A 189 -2.89 -14.46 14.00
N ASP A 190 -3.39 -13.50 13.24
CA ASP A 190 -2.81 -13.18 11.94
C ASP A 190 -1.40 -12.58 12.10
N TYR A 191 -1.24 -11.68 13.05
CA TYR A 191 0.06 -11.10 13.40
C TYR A 191 1.06 -12.19 13.83
N ASN A 192 0.69 -13.01 14.81
CA ASN A 192 1.59 -14.03 15.35
C ASN A 192 1.97 -15.07 14.29
N ARG A 193 1.05 -15.50 13.45
CA ARG A 193 1.36 -16.41 12.33
C ARG A 193 2.43 -15.83 11.39
N PHE A 194 2.36 -14.55 11.11
CA PHE A 194 3.37 -13.88 10.29
C PHE A 194 4.70 -13.80 11.02
N MET A 195 4.68 -13.43 12.32
CA MET A 195 5.90 -13.31 13.12
C MET A 195 6.57 -14.65 13.40
N GLU A 196 5.83 -15.72 13.65
CA GLU A 196 6.36 -17.09 13.82
C GLU A 196 7.23 -17.50 12.62
N ALA A 197 6.83 -17.09 11.41
CA ALA A 197 7.57 -17.43 10.18
C ALA A 197 8.75 -16.50 9.90
N ASN A 198 8.72 -15.23 10.37
CA ASN A 198 9.65 -14.19 9.93
C ASN A 198 10.47 -13.56 11.04
N ASN A 199 9.95 -13.50 12.26
CA ASN A 199 10.60 -12.92 13.45
C ASN A 199 9.99 -13.52 14.73
N PRO A 200 10.29 -14.79 15.07
CA PRO A 200 9.64 -15.51 16.18
C PRO A 200 9.76 -14.82 17.53
N VAL A 201 10.80 -14.03 17.76
CA VAL A 201 11.00 -13.31 19.02
C VAL A 201 10.02 -12.15 19.22
N ALA A 202 9.33 -11.75 18.16
CA ALA A 202 8.36 -10.65 18.17
C ALA A 202 6.90 -11.12 18.33
N VAL A 203 6.67 -12.40 18.50
CA VAL A 203 5.34 -12.95 18.81
C VAL A 203 4.80 -12.29 20.09
N GLN A 204 3.54 -11.84 20.05
CA GLN A 204 2.91 -11.16 21.19
C GLN A 204 1.96 -12.10 21.94
N ASP A 205 1.97 -11.98 23.27
CA ASP A 205 0.87 -12.51 24.10
C ASP A 205 -0.32 -11.56 24.01
N CYS A 206 -1.35 -11.99 23.31
CA CYS A 206 -2.56 -11.21 23.10
C CYS A 206 -3.74 -11.74 23.93
N THR A 207 -3.52 -12.33 25.06
CA THR A 207 -4.58 -12.89 25.93
C THR A 207 -5.62 -11.81 26.24
N GLY A 208 -6.82 -11.96 25.70
CA GLY A 208 -7.94 -11.02 25.87
C GLY A 208 -7.76 -9.65 25.22
N LYS A 209 -6.73 -9.42 24.42
CA LYS A 209 -6.45 -8.16 23.71
C LYS A 209 -6.05 -8.42 22.27
N ASN A 210 -6.07 -7.38 21.45
CA ASN A 210 -5.47 -7.43 20.12
C ASN A 210 -3.95 -7.15 20.23
N TYR A 211 -3.20 -7.44 19.16
CA TYR A 211 -1.77 -7.10 19.12
C TYR A 211 -1.56 -5.57 19.16
N ASP A 212 -0.41 -5.16 19.71
CA ASP A 212 0.03 -3.76 19.68
C ASP A 212 0.60 -3.42 18.29
N ARG A 213 -0.02 -2.45 17.62
CA ARG A 213 0.36 -2.04 16.26
C ARG A 213 1.71 -1.33 16.20
N ASN A 214 2.10 -0.60 17.25
CA ASN A 214 3.39 0.07 17.29
C ASN A 214 4.53 -0.95 17.41
N ILE A 215 4.32 -1.96 18.26
CA ILE A 215 5.25 -3.09 18.38
C ILE A 215 5.29 -3.86 17.05
N ALA A 216 4.14 -4.12 16.44
CA ALA A 216 4.05 -4.83 15.16
C ALA A 216 4.80 -4.09 14.05
N ARG A 217 4.64 -2.78 13.93
CA ARG A 217 5.39 -1.97 12.96
C ARG A 217 6.89 -2.11 13.14
N LYS A 218 7.37 -1.93 14.37
CA LYS A 218 8.80 -2.08 14.68
C LYS A 218 9.30 -3.49 14.34
N ALA A 219 8.56 -4.50 14.78
CA ALA A 219 8.92 -5.91 14.58
C ALA A 219 9.01 -6.29 13.09
N VAL A 220 8.13 -5.75 12.24
CA VAL A 220 8.18 -5.95 10.77
C VAL A 220 9.42 -5.31 10.17
N LEU A 221 9.79 -4.10 10.63
CA LEU A 221 10.96 -3.40 10.13
C LEU A 221 12.29 -4.05 10.55
N ASP A 222 12.31 -4.74 11.68
CA ASP A 222 13.47 -5.44 12.20
C ASP A 222 13.73 -6.81 11.52
N ILE A 223 12.84 -7.26 10.62
CA ILE A 223 13.04 -8.49 9.82
C ILE A 223 14.13 -8.24 8.76
N LYS A 224 15.20 -9.01 8.84
CA LYS A 224 16.36 -8.95 7.93
C LYS A 224 16.25 -9.94 6.78
#